data_beef894176446653681c7a8e5edd8d23
#
_entry.id   beef894176446653681c7a8e5edd8d23
#
_cell.length_a   1.000
_cell.length_b   1.000
_cell.length_c   1.000
_cell.angle_alpha   90.00
_cell.angle_beta   90.00
_cell.angle_gamma   90.00
#
_symmetry.space_group_name_H-M   'P 1'
#
loop_
_entity.id
_entity.type
_entity.pdbx_description
1 polymer ?
#
loop_
_entity_poly.entity_id
_entity_poly.type
_entity_poly.pdbx_seq_one_letter_code
_entity_poly.pdbx_strand_id
1 'polypeptide(L)'
;CSAFLVSVVSQFNDLCREHNIKDVAPFIGLSKLIVGEDHLPYEPSNGEKGILLLQKSLSSPADAYLIDEPELGMGNSYIDQCIRPKLSDLAKEHKIVVVATHNANIAVRTLPYQTIFRKYDKGAYYTYTGNPFTNKLVDINNPDNVLSWKDESMHTLEGGKEAFYEREHIYEIGSHQC
;
A
#
# COMPACT_ATOMS: atom_id res chain seq x y z
N CYS A 1 -3.37 -5.66 -36.63
CA CYS A 1 -2.18 -4.99 -36.04
C CYS A 1 -0.86 -5.34 -36.75
N SER A 2 -0.65 -6.60 -37.22
CA SER A 2 0.64 -6.99 -37.81
C SER A 2 0.94 -6.32 -39.15
N ALA A 3 -0.05 -6.19 -40.06
CA ALA A 3 0.14 -5.60 -41.40
C ALA A 3 0.47 -4.11 -41.33
N PHE A 4 -0.14 -3.37 -40.38
CA PHE A 4 0.15 -1.95 -40.17
C PHE A 4 1.59 -1.75 -39.67
N LEU A 5 2.04 -2.54 -38.69
CA LEU A 5 3.40 -2.49 -38.15
C LEU A 5 4.45 -2.80 -39.24
N VAL A 6 4.20 -3.81 -40.05
CA VAL A 6 5.09 -4.15 -41.18
C VAL A 6 5.21 -3.00 -42.18
N SER A 7 4.10 -2.34 -42.52
CA SER A 7 4.11 -1.18 -43.41
C SER A 7 4.90 -0.01 -42.81
N VAL A 8 4.70 0.29 -41.52
CA VAL A 8 5.43 1.37 -40.83
C VAL A 8 6.94 1.09 -40.78
N VAL A 9 7.33 -0.14 -40.46
CA VAL A 9 8.73 -0.54 -40.41
C VAL A 9 9.38 -0.49 -41.78
N SER A 10 8.64 -0.91 -42.85
CA SER A 10 9.15 -0.82 -44.22
C SER A 10 9.41 0.60 -44.62
N GLN A 11 8.44 1.50 -44.44
CA GLN A 11 8.60 2.93 -44.74
C GLN A 11 9.75 3.58 -43.96
N PHE A 12 9.88 3.23 -42.71
CA PHE A 12 10.98 3.72 -41.88
C PHE A 12 12.34 3.24 -42.39
N ASN A 13 12.46 1.96 -42.76
CA ASN A 13 13.69 1.43 -43.35
C ASN A 13 14.05 2.11 -44.69
N ASP A 14 13.05 2.45 -45.51
CA ASP A 14 13.28 3.14 -46.76
C ASP A 14 13.81 4.57 -46.51
N LEU A 15 13.21 5.30 -45.57
CA LEU A 15 13.72 6.60 -45.11
C LEU A 15 15.16 6.52 -44.58
N CYS A 16 15.46 5.51 -43.79
CA CYS A 16 16.83 5.30 -43.24
C CYS A 16 17.84 5.08 -44.36
N ARG A 17 17.49 4.33 -45.43
CA ARG A 17 18.36 4.13 -46.59
C ARG A 17 18.56 5.40 -47.37
N GLU A 18 17.49 6.16 -47.61
CA GLU A 18 17.51 7.43 -48.34
C GLU A 18 18.43 8.46 -47.66
N HIS A 19 18.39 8.53 -46.34
CA HIS A 19 19.21 9.45 -45.56
C HIS A 19 20.54 8.86 -45.05
N ASN A 20 20.93 7.65 -45.53
CA ASN A 20 22.15 6.96 -45.13
C ASN A 20 22.32 6.77 -43.59
N ILE A 21 21.21 6.52 -42.89
CA ILE A 21 21.20 6.28 -41.45
C ILE A 21 21.56 4.81 -41.22
N LYS A 22 22.71 4.56 -40.58
CA LYS A 22 23.23 3.20 -40.30
C LYS A 22 22.79 2.68 -38.95
N ASP A 23 22.54 3.56 -38.00
CA ASP A 23 22.09 3.22 -36.65
C ASP A 23 20.86 4.06 -36.32
N VAL A 24 19.76 3.39 -36.03
CA VAL A 24 18.48 4.01 -35.69
C VAL A 24 18.22 4.09 -34.17
N ALA A 25 19.02 3.42 -33.37
CA ALA A 25 18.85 3.38 -31.91
C ALA A 25 18.82 4.77 -31.24
N PRO A 26 19.60 5.78 -31.71
CA PRO A 26 19.53 7.13 -31.19
C PRO A 26 18.18 7.87 -31.47
N PHE A 27 17.43 7.38 -32.47
CA PHE A 27 16.19 8.02 -32.90
C PHE A 27 14.92 7.29 -32.44
N ILE A 28 15.07 6.06 -31.89
CA ILE A 28 13.95 5.24 -31.43
C ILE A 28 14.06 5.07 -29.94
N GLY A 29 13.14 5.69 -29.19
CA GLY A 29 12.97 5.49 -27.76
C GLY A 29 11.66 4.76 -27.49
N LEU A 30 11.69 3.71 -26.65
CA LEU A 30 10.48 3.12 -26.09
C LEU A 30 10.25 3.75 -24.71
N SER A 31 9.16 4.48 -24.56
CA SER A 31 8.72 5.00 -23.27
C SER A 31 7.38 4.40 -22.89
N LYS A 32 7.23 4.08 -21.58
CA LYS A 32 5.92 3.73 -21.03
C LYS A 32 5.29 5.01 -20.53
N LEU A 33 4.15 5.35 -21.11
CA LEU A 33 3.37 6.52 -20.70
C LEU A 33 2.12 6.03 -19.96
N ILE A 34 1.76 6.75 -18.90
CA ILE A 34 0.42 6.68 -18.31
C ILE A 34 -0.41 7.69 -19.09
N VAL A 35 -1.57 7.26 -19.55
CA VAL A 35 -2.51 8.11 -20.28
C VAL A 35 -3.78 8.28 -19.49
N GLY A 36 -4.36 9.47 -19.53
CA GLY A 36 -5.67 9.76 -18.96
C GLY A 36 -6.82 9.16 -19.80
N GLU A 37 -8.05 9.35 -19.37
CA GLU A 37 -9.25 8.95 -20.13
C GLU A 37 -9.36 9.66 -21.47
N ASP A 38 -8.78 10.83 -21.59
CA ASP A 38 -8.66 11.64 -22.79
C ASP A 38 -7.57 11.15 -23.77
N HIS A 39 -6.89 10.04 -23.45
CA HIS A 39 -5.75 9.47 -24.19
C HIS A 39 -4.52 10.38 -24.26
N LEU A 40 -4.46 11.45 -23.49
CA LEU A 40 -3.28 12.29 -23.38
C LEU A 40 -2.30 11.78 -22.34
N PRO A 41 -0.99 12.05 -22.52
CA PRO A 41 0.01 11.70 -21.51
C PRO A 41 -0.33 12.36 -20.18
N TYR A 42 -0.38 11.53 -19.11
CA TYR A 42 -0.65 11.96 -17.76
C TYR A 42 0.55 11.68 -16.86
N GLU A 43 0.98 12.67 -16.11
CA GLU A 43 2.04 12.53 -15.12
C GLU A 43 1.43 12.46 -13.71
N PRO A 44 1.29 11.26 -13.14
CA PRO A 44 0.69 11.09 -11.83
C PRO A 44 1.57 11.68 -10.73
N SER A 45 0.94 12.22 -9.71
CA SER A 45 1.58 12.58 -8.45
C SER A 45 2.24 11.35 -7.79
N ASN A 46 3.10 11.58 -6.79
CA ASN A 46 3.75 10.49 -6.08
C ASN A 46 2.75 9.55 -5.39
N GLY A 47 1.67 10.08 -4.82
CA GLY A 47 0.59 9.28 -4.24
C GLY A 47 -0.10 8.41 -5.29
N GLU A 48 -0.47 8.97 -6.44
CA GLU A 48 -1.09 8.21 -7.53
C GLU A 48 -0.15 7.14 -8.12
N LYS A 49 1.16 7.43 -8.23
CA LYS A 49 2.16 6.43 -8.60
C LYS A 49 2.18 5.27 -7.61
N GLY A 50 2.14 5.55 -6.30
CA GLY A 50 2.05 4.56 -5.25
C GLY A 50 0.80 3.69 -5.38
N ILE A 51 -0.36 4.32 -5.61
CA ILE A 51 -1.64 3.63 -5.85
C ILE A 51 -1.55 2.67 -7.04
N LEU A 52 -1.05 3.14 -8.18
CA LEU A 52 -0.93 2.33 -9.40
C LEU A 52 0.00 1.14 -9.21
N LEU A 53 1.14 1.35 -8.54
CA LEU A 53 2.10 0.28 -8.22
C LEU A 53 1.49 -0.75 -7.28
N LEU A 54 0.82 -0.32 -6.22
CA LEU A 54 0.17 -1.20 -5.25
C LEU A 54 -0.95 -2.01 -5.91
N GLN A 55 -1.84 -1.38 -6.69
CA GLN A 55 -2.90 -2.07 -7.42
C GLN A 55 -2.33 -3.13 -8.37
N LYS A 56 -1.27 -2.79 -9.11
CA LYS A 56 -0.58 -3.74 -9.98
C LYS A 56 -0.02 -4.93 -9.21
N SER A 57 0.64 -4.67 -8.08
CA SER A 57 1.22 -5.70 -7.23
C SER A 57 0.16 -6.64 -6.64
N LEU A 58 -0.94 -6.07 -6.12
CA LEU A 58 -2.06 -6.84 -5.56
C LEU A 58 -2.90 -7.58 -6.61
N SER A 59 -2.81 -7.19 -7.88
CA SER A 59 -3.48 -7.88 -8.99
C SER A 59 -2.61 -8.96 -9.64
N SER A 60 -1.32 -9.01 -9.31
CA SER A 60 -0.41 -10.05 -9.81
C SER A 60 -0.62 -11.34 -9.02
N PRO A 61 -0.76 -12.51 -9.68
CA PRO A 61 -0.95 -13.78 -8.99
C PRO A 61 0.25 -14.10 -8.08
N ALA A 62 0.01 -14.29 -6.80
CA ALA A 62 1.01 -14.70 -5.81
C ALA A 62 0.33 -15.51 -4.69
N ASP A 63 1.11 -16.31 -3.97
CA ASP A 63 0.63 -17.03 -2.79
C ASP A 63 0.84 -16.23 -1.51
N ALA A 64 1.80 -15.32 -1.53
CA ALA A 64 2.10 -14.43 -0.41
C ALA A 64 2.37 -13.00 -0.90
N TYR A 65 1.85 -12.03 -0.17
CA TYR A 65 2.03 -10.60 -0.39
C TYR A 65 2.70 -10.00 0.84
N LEU A 66 3.85 -9.39 0.64
CA LEU A 66 4.58 -8.63 1.66
C LEU A 66 4.48 -7.16 1.26
N ILE A 67 3.83 -6.36 2.08
CA ILE A 67 3.48 -4.98 1.76
C ILE A 67 4.02 -4.09 2.88
N ASP A 68 4.85 -3.14 2.52
CA ASP A 68 5.44 -2.17 3.44
C ASP A 68 4.81 -0.80 3.20
N GLU A 69 4.23 -0.22 4.25
CA GLU A 69 3.57 1.08 4.26
C GLU A 69 2.65 1.33 3.04
N PRO A 70 1.63 0.48 2.80
CA PRO A 70 0.74 0.66 1.65
C PRO A 70 -0.01 1.99 1.63
N GLU A 71 -0.07 2.67 2.78
CA GLU A 71 -0.71 3.96 2.96
C GLU A 71 0.13 5.16 2.50
N LEU A 72 1.41 4.97 2.17
CA LEU A 72 2.32 6.06 1.88
C LEU A 72 1.84 6.94 0.72
N GLY A 73 1.61 8.22 1.01
CA GLY A 73 1.11 9.20 0.05
C GLY A 73 -0.38 9.06 -0.31
N MET A 74 -1.14 8.25 0.43
CA MET A 74 -2.57 8.03 0.20
C MET A 74 -3.43 8.68 1.27
N GLY A 75 -4.60 9.19 0.87
CA GLY A 75 -5.59 9.68 1.83
C GLY A 75 -6.35 8.54 2.52
N ASN A 76 -6.78 8.75 3.77
CA ASN A 76 -7.49 7.75 4.56
C ASN A 76 -8.75 7.21 3.88
N SER A 77 -9.47 8.05 3.12
CA SER A 77 -10.64 7.62 2.36
C SER A 77 -10.31 6.56 1.32
N TYR A 78 -9.21 6.74 0.59
CA TYR A 78 -8.75 5.76 -0.39
C TYR A 78 -8.30 4.45 0.27
N ILE A 79 -7.57 4.54 1.38
CA ILE A 79 -7.16 3.37 2.17
C ILE A 79 -8.38 2.55 2.56
N ASP A 80 -9.41 3.20 3.07
CA ASP A 80 -10.61 2.57 3.58
C ASP A 80 -11.50 1.96 2.48
N GLN A 81 -11.63 2.66 1.36
CA GLN A 81 -12.52 2.26 0.26
C GLN A 81 -11.87 1.28 -0.73
N CYS A 82 -10.56 1.33 -0.90
CA CYS A 82 -9.86 0.55 -1.92
C CYS A 82 -8.86 -0.45 -1.33
N ILE A 83 -7.96 -0.02 -0.44
CA ILE A 83 -6.87 -0.88 0.03
C ILE A 83 -7.38 -1.94 0.99
N ARG A 84 -8.10 -1.53 2.03
CA ARG A 84 -8.62 -2.46 3.04
C ARG A 84 -9.51 -3.56 2.45
N PRO A 85 -10.49 -3.28 1.58
CA PRO A 85 -11.28 -4.34 0.94
C PRO A 85 -10.41 -5.31 0.13
N LYS A 86 -9.44 -4.80 -0.64
CA LYS A 86 -8.55 -5.65 -1.44
C LYS A 86 -7.70 -6.59 -0.58
N LEU A 87 -7.14 -6.11 0.53
CA LEU A 87 -6.42 -6.95 1.49
C LEU A 87 -7.33 -8.03 2.08
N SER A 88 -8.57 -7.68 2.42
CA SER A 88 -9.54 -8.62 2.94
C SER A 88 -9.94 -9.69 1.90
N ASP A 89 -10.06 -9.33 0.64
CA ASP A 89 -10.40 -10.28 -0.42
C ASP A 89 -9.26 -11.27 -0.68
N LEU A 90 -8.00 -10.82 -0.70
CA LEU A 90 -6.84 -11.70 -0.77
C LEU A 90 -6.80 -12.69 0.41
N ALA A 91 -7.13 -12.24 1.62
CA ALA A 91 -7.21 -13.12 2.79
C ALA A 91 -8.34 -14.16 2.66
N LYS A 92 -9.51 -13.78 2.12
CA LYS A 92 -10.62 -14.72 1.82
C LYS A 92 -10.24 -15.74 0.76
N GLU A 93 -9.37 -15.38 -0.18
CA GLU A 93 -8.78 -16.29 -1.17
C GLU A 93 -7.67 -17.19 -0.59
N HIS A 94 -7.51 -17.21 0.73
CA HIS A 94 -6.49 -17.98 1.46
C HIS A 94 -5.05 -17.59 1.08
N LYS A 95 -4.82 -16.35 0.64
CA LYS A 95 -3.48 -15.82 0.40
C LYS A 95 -2.84 -15.36 1.70
N ILE A 96 -1.53 -15.51 1.81
CA ILE A 96 -0.77 -14.95 2.93
C ILE A 96 -0.56 -13.46 2.65
N VAL A 97 -1.10 -12.61 3.51
CA VAL A 97 -0.96 -11.15 3.41
C VAL A 97 -0.28 -10.63 4.66
N VAL A 98 0.93 -10.11 4.52
CA VAL A 98 1.70 -9.49 5.59
C VAL A 98 1.86 -8.01 5.28
N VAL A 99 1.41 -7.16 6.20
CA VAL A 99 1.46 -5.70 6.04
C VAL A 99 2.24 -5.09 7.19
N ALA A 100 3.29 -4.35 6.88
CA ALA A 100 3.92 -3.44 7.83
C ALA A 100 3.27 -2.06 7.67
N THR A 101 2.71 -1.50 8.73
CA THR A 101 1.98 -0.23 8.68
C THR A 101 1.98 0.46 10.04
N HIS A 102 1.91 1.76 10.02
CA HIS A 102 1.64 2.61 11.19
C HIS A 102 0.25 3.27 11.10
N ASN A 103 -0.57 2.93 10.10
CA ASN A 103 -1.90 3.49 9.89
C ASN A 103 -2.98 2.64 10.58
N ALA A 104 -3.73 3.26 11.51
CA ALA A 104 -4.79 2.59 12.27
C ALA A 104 -5.91 2.02 11.38
N ASN A 105 -6.23 2.65 10.25
CA ASN A 105 -7.24 2.14 9.32
C ASN A 105 -6.83 0.80 8.69
N ILE A 106 -5.54 0.55 8.57
CA ILE A 106 -5.04 -0.75 8.12
C ILE A 106 -4.84 -1.67 9.32
N ALA A 107 -4.00 -1.28 10.28
CA ALA A 107 -3.57 -2.15 11.38
C ALA A 107 -4.73 -2.65 12.27
N VAL A 108 -5.76 -1.81 12.50
CA VAL A 108 -6.88 -2.15 13.39
C VAL A 108 -8.09 -2.63 12.60
N ARG A 109 -8.49 -1.91 11.54
CA ARG A 109 -9.77 -2.16 10.85
C ARG A 109 -9.74 -3.36 9.89
N THR A 110 -8.56 -3.90 9.57
CA THR A 110 -8.46 -5.18 8.83
C THR A 110 -8.69 -6.39 9.72
N LEU A 111 -8.74 -6.23 11.05
CA LEU A 111 -8.88 -7.28 12.04
C LEU A 111 -7.86 -8.42 11.80
N PRO A 112 -6.57 -8.15 11.93
CA PRO A 112 -5.53 -9.10 11.57
C PRO A 112 -5.63 -10.38 12.40
N TYR A 113 -5.46 -11.53 11.75
CA TYR A 113 -5.37 -12.82 12.42
C TYR A 113 -4.19 -12.89 13.38
N GLN A 114 -3.07 -12.28 12.99
CA GLN A 114 -1.87 -12.17 13.80
C GLN A 114 -1.25 -10.79 13.66
N THR A 115 -0.88 -10.21 14.79
CA THR A 115 -0.08 -8.99 14.89
C THR A 115 1.30 -9.34 15.40
N ILE A 116 2.35 -8.82 14.76
CA ILE A 116 3.72 -8.82 15.26
C ILE A 116 4.02 -7.40 15.71
N PHE A 117 4.26 -7.21 17.00
CA PHE A 117 4.53 -5.92 17.60
C PHE A 117 5.97 -5.85 18.11
N ARG A 118 6.70 -4.83 17.69
CA ARG A 118 8.08 -4.59 18.13
C ARG A 118 8.11 -3.39 19.06
N LYS A 119 8.72 -3.56 20.23
CA LYS A 119 8.89 -2.52 21.24
C LYS A 119 10.35 -2.40 21.63
N TYR A 120 10.84 -1.16 21.73
CA TYR A 120 12.12 -0.86 22.33
C TYR A 120 11.88 -0.34 23.75
N ASP A 121 12.44 -0.99 24.74
CA ASP A 121 12.36 -0.56 26.14
C ASP A 121 13.67 -0.89 26.86
N LYS A 122 14.16 0.07 27.66
CA LYS A 122 15.35 -0.07 28.53
C LYS A 122 16.57 -0.67 27.83
N GLY A 123 16.82 -0.25 26.59
CA GLY A 123 18.00 -0.68 25.83
C GLY A 123 17.86 -2.02 25.13
N ALA A 124 16.69 -2.66 25.16
CA ALA A 124 16.42 -3.95 24.52
C ALA A 124 15.21 -3.88 23.57
N TYR A 125 15.22 -4.76 22.57
CA TYR A 125 14.08 -4.97 21.68
C TYR A 125 13.27 -6.18 22.10
N TYR A 126 11.97 -5.99 22.25
CA TYR A 126 11.00 -7.04 22.55
C TYR A 126 10.13 -7.30 21.34
N THR A 127 9.76 -8.54 21.10
CA THR A 127 8.85 -8.93 20.03
C THR A 127 7.66 -9.65 20.65
N TYR A 128 6.49 -9.12 20.39
CA TYR A 128 5.24 -9.68 20.86
C TYR A 128 4.43 -10.19 19.67
N THR A 129 3.67 -11.26 19.88
CA THR A 129 2.71 -11.77 18.91
C THR A 129 1.33 -11.91 19.54
N GLY A 130 0.28 -11.66 18.78
CA GLY A 130 -1.08 -11.75 19.28
C GLY A 130 -2.08 -11.25 18.24
N ASN A 131 -3.29 -10.93 18.70
CA ASN A 131 -4.36 -10.46 17.81
C ASN A 131 -5.45 -9.68 18.57
N PRO A 132 -6.31 -8.94 17.85
CA PRO A 132 -7.42 -8.19 18.46
C PRO A 132 -8.47 -9.06 19.14
N PHE A 133 -8.66 -10.31 18.71
CA PHE A 133 -9.71 -11.19 19.22
C PHE A 133 -9.45 -11.66 20.64
N THR A 134 -8.20 -11.93 20.98
CA THR A 134 -7.77 -12.29 22.34
C THR A 134 -7.41 -11.06 23.18
N ASN A 135 -7.22 -9.91 22.55
CA ASN A 135 -6.69 -8.68 23.15
C ASN A 135 -5.35 -8.88 23.86
N LYS A 136 -4.51 -9.81 23.40
CA LYS A 136 -3.22 -10.14 23.99
C LYS A 136 -2.11 -10.03 22.99
N LEU A 137 -0.97 -9.52 23.44
CA LEU A 137 0.32 -9.55 22.79
C LEU A 137 1.30 -10.25 23.73
N VAL A 138 1.77 -11.42 23.37
CA VAL A 138 2.64 -12.27 24.18
C VAL A 138 4.07 -12.15 23.66
N ASP A 139 5.02 -11.90 24.56
CA ASP A 139 6.44 -11.85 24.21
C ASP A 139 6.92 -13.23 23.76
N ILE A 140 7.56 -13.31 22.59
CA ILE A 140 8.04 -14.57 22.01
C ILE A 140 9.13 -15.26 22.85
N ASN A 141 9.86 -14.50 23.68
CA ASN A 141 10.94 -14.99 24.52
C ASN A 141 10.50 -15.22 25.98
N ASN A 142 9.42 -14.58 26.42
CA ASN A 142 8.91 -14.69 27.77
C ASN A 142 7.37 -14.70 27.77
N PRO A 143 6.73 -15.87 27.75
CA PRO A 143 5.27 -16.01 27.69
C PRO A 143 4.50 -15.37 28.86
N ASP A 144 5.15 -15.12 29.98
CA ASP A 144 4.53 -14.45 31.13
C ASP A 144 4.46 -12.91 30.93
N ASN A 145 5.23 -12.38 29.99
CA ASN A 145 5.21 -10.97 29.62
C ASN A 145 4.13 -10.72 28.57
N VAL A 146 2.97 -10.27 29.02
CA VAL A 146 1.78 -10.07 28.16
C VAL A 146 1.37 -8.61 28.20
N LEU A 147 1.14 -8.04 27.02
CA LEU A 147 0.60 -6.69 26.83
C LEU A 147 -0.84 -6.75 26.29
N SER A 148 -1.60 -5.68 26.49
CA SER A 148 -2.92 -5.50 25.86
C SER A 148 -2.76 -5.07 24.42
N TRP A 149 -3.30 -5.84 23.48
CA TRP A 149 -3.28 -5.50 22.05
C TRP A 149 -3.94 -4.14 21.80
N LYS A 150 -5.09 -3.89 22.44
CA LYS A 150 -5.84 -2.64 22.31
C LYS A 150 -5.02 -1.44 22.80
N ASP A 151 -4.42 -1.55 23.99
CA ASP A 151 -3.70 -0.43 24.59
C ASP A 151 -2.43 -0.08 23.79
N GLU A 152 -1.67 -1.08 23.36
CA GLU A 152 -0.48 -0.85 22.53
C GLU A 152 -0.84 -0.33 21.12
N SER A 153 -1.93 -0.81 20.53
CA SER A 153 -2.42 -0.28 19.24
C SER A 153 -2.85 1.18 19.37
N MET A 154 -3.60 1.54 20.40
CA MET A 154 -3.98 2.93 20.64
C MET A 154 -2.77 3.82 20.88
N HIS A 155 -1.78 3.33 21.66
CA HIS A 155 -0.58 4.10 21.94
C HIS A 155 0.27 4.34 20.69
N THR A 156 0.46 3.30 19.88
CA THR A 156 1.36 3.34 18.73
C THR A 156 0.75 4.02 17.51
N LEU A 157 -0.55 3.78 17.24
CA LEU A 157 -1.19 4.21 15.99
C LEU A 157 -1.99 5.51 16.15
N GLU A 158 -2.51 5.78 17.34
CA GLU A 158 -3.42 6.91 17.59
C GLU A 158 -2.79 8.03 18.44
N GLY A 159 -1.53 7.88 18.86
CA GLY A 159 -0.85 8.84 19.73
C GLY A 159 -1.22 8.73 21.22
N GLY A 160 -1.82 7.61 21.62
CA GLY A 160 -2.24 7.31 22.98
C GLY A 160 -3.73 7.54 23.25
N LYS A 161 -4.18 7.05 24.40
CA LYS A 161 -5.58 7.14 24.82
C LYS A 161 -6.06 8.58 24.94
N GLU A 162 -5.21 9.46 25.47
CA GLU A 162 -5.53 10.88 25.65
C GLU A 162 -5.80 11.55 24.31
N ALA A 163 -4.89 11.41 23.35
CA ALA A 163 -5.06 11.97 22.01
C ALA A 163 -6.27 11.40 21.26
N PHE A 164 -6.62 10.13 21.51
CA PHE A 164 -7.81 9.52 20.95
C PHE A 164 -9.08 10.15 21.52
N TYR A 165 -9.20 10.26 22.85
CA TYR A 165 -10.37 10.84 23.52
C TYR A 165 -10.50 12.34 23.28
N GLU A 166 -9.40 13.09 23.19
CA GLU A 166 -9.43 14.50 22.82
C GLU A 166 -10.04 14.70 21.42
N ARG A 167 -9.64 13.89 20.45
CA ARG A 167 -10.23 13.93 19.09
C ARG A 167 -11.72 13.59 19.11
N GLU A 168 -12.10 12.52 19.80
CA GLU A 168 -13.49 12.12 19.95
C GLU A 168 -14.34 13.28 20.55
N HIS A 169 -13.87 13.89 21.61
CA HIS A 169 -14.53 15.01 22.29
C HIS A 169 -14.68 16.24 21.37
N ILE A 170 -13.62 16.58 20.59
CA ILE A 170 -13.69 17.69 19.63
C ILE A 170 -14.77 17.44 18.55
N TYR A 171 -14.88 16.22 18.05
CA TYR A 171 -15.88 15.85 17.06
C TYR A 171 -17.31 15.86 17.63
N GLU A 172 -17.50 15.47 18.89
CA GLU A 172 -18.80 15.54 19.56
C GLU A 172 -19.26 16.99 19.77
N ILE A 173 -18.39 17.90 20.17
CA ILE A 173 -18.71 19.33 20.31
C ILE A 173 -19.11 19.92 18.96
N GLY A 174 -18.45 19.56 17.87
CA GLY A 174 -18.76 20.04 16.52
C GLY A 174 -20.10 19.55 15.99
N SER A 175 -20.59 18.38 16.43
CA SER A 175 -21.86 17.80 15.98
C SER A 175 -23.10 18.42 16.63
N HIS A 176 -22.95 19.17 17.74
CA HIS A 176 -24.04 19.86 18.43
C HIS A 176 -24.23 21.33 18.02
N GLN A 177 -23.45 21.82 17.03
CA GLN A 177 -23.52 23.20 16.54
C GLN A 177 -24.10 23.34 15.12
N CYS A 178 -24.74 22.31 14.55
CA CYS A 178 -25.45 22.36 13.28
C CYS A 178 -26.94 22.23 13.47
#